data_dfc9705e880a1a7c3405924e9640de93
#
_entry.id   dfc9705e880a1a7c3405924e9640de93
#
_cell.length_a   1.000
_cell.length_b   1.000
_cell.length_c   1.000
_cell.angle_alpha   90.00
_cell.angle_beta   90.00
_cell.angle_gamma   90.00
#
_symmetry.space_group_name_H-M   'P 1'
#
loop_
_entity.id
_entity.type
_entity.pdbx_description
1 polymer ?
#
loop_
_entity_poly.entity_id
_entity_poly.type
_entity_poly.pdbx_seq_one_letter_code
_entity_poly.pdbx_strand_id
1 'polypeptide(L)'
;MKKEKAPLGLYIHIPFCRQKCAYCDFYSLPSREDKMDAYTDALIRHIREVAPRTESHRVDTVYFGGGTPSYLGAERLRSILRAVMKGCPVTRDAEITLEANPDSACDIKALRTLRRAGFNRLSLGVQSADDGLLRAIGRIHTFAQVQQSVTAARKAGFRNISMDLIYGLPGQTMQQWEDTLSAVIALAPEHISCYGLKLEPGTPLYERRLEETFPDDDAQADMYLYAVTALEQNGYGQYEISNFAKPGYESRHNLKYWRMQEYAGFGPGAHSDFGGVRYAYVRDLDGYIGGRLILSESESDATLARDYEYVMLSLRTAEGIDRRYFETTYRQRFQPMEELLVQYEQAGLACRTENGWRLTPRGFLVSNSIIVALEDALAQQKLRREQAVASGNYRVI
;
A
#
# COMPACT_ATOMS: atom_id res chain seq x y z
N MET A 1 22.08 -9.27 -26.99
CA MET A 1 21.78 -9.16 -25.55
C MET A 1 20.30 -9.52 -25.35
N LYS A 2 19.96 -10.48 -24.48
CA LYS A 2 18.53 -10.70 -24.13
C LYS A 2 18.05 -9.45 -23.41
N LYS A 3 16.98 -8.84 -23.91
CA LYS A 3 16.34 -7.69 -23.25
C LYS A 3 15.94 -8.13 -21.84
N GLU A 4 16.34 -7.37 -20.82
CA GLU A 4 15.96 -7.68 -19.44
C GLU A 4 14.43 -7.62 -19.32
N LYS A 5 13.84 -8.64 -18.68
CA LYS A 5 12.38 -8.70 -18.51
C LYS A 5 11.92 -7.62 -17.53
N ALA A 6 10.83 -6.94 -17.84
CA ALA A 6 10.25 -5.92 -16.96
C ALA A 6 9.81 -6.52 -15.62
N PRO A 7 9.96 -5.80 -14.50
CA PRO A 7 9.49 -6.26 -13.21
C PRO A 7 7.96 -6.23 -13.15
N LEU A 8 7.37 -7.21 -12.47
CA LEU A 8 5.91 -7.33 -12.28
C LEU A 8 5.59 -7.67 -10.82
N GLY A 9 4.64 -6.97 -10.23
CA GLY A 9 4.03 -7.34 -8.96
C GLY A 9 2.80 -8.22 -9.15
N LEU A 10 2.59 -9.20 -8.27
CA LEU A 10 1.32 -9.91 -8.20
C LEU A 10 0.61 -9.59 -6.89
N TYR A 11 -0.63 -9.14 -6.97
CA TYR A 11 -1.50 -8.90 -5.81
C TYR A 11 -2.56 -9.99 -5.73
N ILE A 12 -2.63 -10.69 -4.61
CA ILE A 12 -3.58 -11.77 -4.36
C ILE A 12 -4.57 -11.29 -3.30
N HIS A 13 -5.79 -10.97 -3.71
CA HIS A 13 -6.83 -10.50 -2.82
C HIS A 13 -7.50 -11.66 -2.09
N ILE A 14 -7.50 -11.66 -0.76
CA ILE A 14 -8.15 -12.64 0.09
C ILE A 14 -9.27 -11.94 0.87
N PRO A 15 -10.54 -12.09 0.48
CA PRO A 15 -11.63 -11.27 1.03
C PRO A 15 -12.20 -11.77 2.35
N PHE A 16 -11.51 -12.60 3.11
CA PHE A 16 -12.03 -13.20 4.34
C PHE A 16 -11.48 -12.54 5.59
N CYS A 17 -12.36 -12.25 6.54
CA CYS A 17 -12.02 -11.81 7.89
C CYS A 17 -12.81 -12.62 8.91
N ARG A 18 -12.26 -12.82 10.12
CA ARG A 18 -13.02 -13.34 11.24
C ARG A 18 -14.11 -12.35 11.66
N GLN A 19 -13.74 -11.06 11.72
CA GLN A 19 -14.62 -9.95 12.03
C GLN A 19 -14.21 -8.74 11.21
N LYS A 20 -15.17 -7.93 10.74
CA LYS A 20 -14.89 -6.66 10.06
C LYS A 20 -14.69 -5.57 11.10
N CYS A 21 -13.55 -4.87 11.02
CA CYS A 21 -13.25 -3.75 11.91
C CYS A 21 -14.15 -2.55 11.61
N ALA A 22 -14.41 -1.72 12.63
CA ALA A 22 -15.36 -0.62 12.52
C ALA A 22 -14.94 0.49 11.53
N TYR A 23 -13.64 0.61 11.23
CA TYR A 23 -13.07 1.61 10.32
C TYR A 23 -12.80 1.10 8.90
N CYS A 24 -12.93 -0.22 8.65
CA CYS A 24 -12.42 -0.84 7.43
C CYS A 24 -13.41 -0.74 6.26
N ASP A 25 -12.98 -0.13 5.15
CA ASP A 25 -13.71 -0.02 3.88
C ASP A 25 -13.28 -1.05 2.83
N PHE A 26 -12.22 -1.82 3.11
CA PHE A 26 -11.74 -2.84 2.20
C PHE A 26 -12.81 -3.88 1.89
N TYR A 27 -12.77 -4.40 0.66
CA TYR A 27 -13.62 -5.53 0.30
C TYR A 27 -13.24 -6.76 1.12
N SER A 28 -13.94 -6.96 2.22
CA SER A 28 -13.74 -8.06 3.16
C SER A 28 -15.07 -8.55 3.71
N LEU A 29 -15.18 -9.85 3.86
CA LEU A 29 -16.41 -10.56 4.20
C LEU A 29 -16.17 -11.38 5.49
N PRO A 30 -16.85 -11.03 6.60
CA PRO A 30 -16.79 -11.82 7.82
C PRO A 30 -17.66 -13.07 7.71
N SER A 31 -17.32 -14.12 8.49
CA SER A 31 -18.15 -15.33 8.67
C SER A 31 -18.53 -16.03 7.37
N ARG A 32 -17.56 -16.21 6.46
CA ARG A 32 -17.75 -16.90 5.16
C ARG A 32 -16.77 -18.08 5.01
N GLU A 33 -16.51 -18.80 6.09
CA GLU A 33 -15.60 -19.96 6.12
C GLU A 33 -16.07 -21.08 5.20
N ASP A 34 -17.39 -21.22 5.03
CA ASP A 34 -18.05 -22.14 4.11
C ASP A 34 -17.61 -21.97 2.64
N LYS A 35 -17.12 -20.78 2.28
CA LYS A 35 -16.70 -20.44 0.90
C LYS A 35 -15.20 -20.57 0.66
N MET A 36 -14.38 -20.76 1.71
CA MET A 36 -12.91 -20.66 1.60
C MET A 36 -12.30 -21.70 0.66
N ASP A 37 -12.80 -22.95 0.65
CA ASP A 37 -12.28 -24.00 -0.25
C ASP A 37 -12.64 -23.70 -1.69
N ALA A 38 -13.91 -23.42 -1.95
CA ALA A 38 -14.40 -23.09 -3.30
C ALA A 38 -13.72 -21.83 -3.85
N TYR A 39 -13.50 -20.83 -3.00
CA TYR A 39 -12.74 -19.63 -3.33
C TYR A 39 -11.28 -19.95 -3.69
N THR A 40 -10.61 -20.78 -2.89
CA THR A 40 -9.22 -21.20 -3.14
C THR A 40 -9.08 -21.86 -4.52
N ASP A 41 -10.01 -22.76 -4.86
CA ASP A 41 -10.03 -23.40 -6.16
C ASP A 41 -10.29 -22.42 -7.30
N ALA A 42 -11.22 -21.46 -7.12
CA ALA A 42 -11.50 -20.42 -8.08
C ALA A 42 -10.29 -19.51 -8.31
N LEU A 43 -9.61 -19.10 -7.24
CA LEU A 43 -8.40 -18.27 -7.32
C LEU A 43 -7.24 -19.00 -8.02
N ILE A 44 -7.06 -20.29 -7.76
CA ILE A 44 -6.06 -21.10 -8.46
C ILE A 44 -6.39 -21.23 -9.95
N ARG A 45 -7.66 -21.36 -10.34
CA ARG A 45 -8.09 -21.33 -11.77
C ARG A 45 -7.76 -19.99 -12.41
N HIS A 46 -8.11 -18.87 -11.75
CA HIS A 46 -7.84 -17.51 -12.22
C HIS A 46 -6.33 -17.28 -12.41
N ILE A 47 -5.50 -17.69 -11.45
CA ILE A 47 -4.03 -17.60 -11.57
C ILE A 47 -3.54 -18.36 -12.81
N ARG A 48 -4.01 -19.59 -13.04
CA ARG A 48 -3.62 -20.41 -14.20
C ARG A 48 -4.04 -19.80 -15.53
N GLU A 49 -5.18 -19.13 -15.58
CA GLU A 49 -5.69 -18.47 -16.77
C GLU A 49 -4.85 -17.25 -17.16
N VAL A 50 -4.44 -16.44 -16.16
CA VAL A 50 -3.69 -15.19 -16.41
C VAL A 50 -2.18 -15.43 -16.48
N ALA A 51 -1.66 -16.47 -15.85
CA ALA A 51 -0.22 -16.76 -15.76
C ALA A 51 0.53 -16.68 -17.11
N PRO A 52 0.01 -17.19 -18.25
CA PRO A 52 0.70 -17.09 -19.54
C PRO A 52 0.98 -15.66 -19.98
N ARG A 53 0.14 -14.69 -19.59
CA ARG A 53 0.34 -13.27 -19.91
C ARG A 53 1.54 -12.66 -19.18
N THR A 54 2.04 -13.31 -18.12
CA THR A 54 3.18 -12.83 -17.31
C THR A 54 4.54 -13.30 -17.85
N GLU A 55 4.60 -14.18 -18.86
CA GLU A 55 5.84 -14.82 -19.33
C GLU A 55 6.91 -13.85 -19.82
N SER A 56 6.51 -12.67 -20.33
CA SER A 56 7.44 -11.62 -20.79
C SER A 56 8.07 -10.82 -19.64
N HIS A 57 7.60 -11.02 -18.40
CA HIS A 57 8.03 -10.29 -17.21
C HIS A 57 8.92 -11.14 -16.31
N ARG A 58 9.44 -10.52 -15.23
CA ARG A 58 9.99 -11.19 -14.05
C ARG A 58 9.14 -10.78 -12.85
N VAL A 59 8.53 -11.74 -12.18
CA VAL A 59 7.74 -11.49 -10.98
C VAL A 59 8.66 -11.39 -9.79
N ASP A 60 8.85 -10.19 -9.27
CA ASP A 60 9.77 -9.89 -8.18
C ASP A 60 9.07 -9.57 -6.86
N THR A 61 7.72 -9.45 -6.87
CA THR A 61 6.91 -9.34 -5.66
C THR A 61 5.60 -10.11 -5.80
N VAL A 62 5.16 -10.76 -4.71
CA VAL A 62 3.84 -11.38 -4.58
C VAL A 62 3.26 -10.94 -3.24
N TYR A 63 2.10 -10.31 -3.25
CA TYR A 63 1.48 -9.74 -2.06
C TYR A 63 0.10 -10.35 -1.82
N PHE A 64 -0.08 -11.00 -0.68
CA PHE A 64 -1.36 -11.53 -0.23
C PHE A 64 -1.99 -10.54 0.75
N GLY A 65 -3.06 -9.87 0.33
CA GLY A 65 -3.72 -8.81 1.10
C GLY A 65 -5.25 -8.84 0.97
N GLY A 66 -5.89 -7.79 1.48
CA GLY A 66 -7.31 -7.51 1.33
C GLY A 66 -8.10 -7.57 2.63
N GLY A 67 -8.63 -8.70 3.02
CA GLY A 67 -9.26 -8.91 4.33
C GLY A 67 -8.21 -9.28 5.38
N THR A 68 -8.14 -10.55 5.73
CA THR A 68 -7.12 -11.12 6.60
C THR A 68 -6.60 -12.41 5.98
N PRO A 69 -5.61 -12.35 5.09
CA PRO A 69 -5.11 -13.53 4.38
C PRO A 69 -4.72 -14.69 5.30
N SER A 70 -4.10 -14.42 6.45
CA SER A 70 -3.75 -15.46 7.43
C SER A 70 -4.95 -16.27 7.93
N TYR A 71 -6.15 -15.69 7.93
CA TYR A 71 -7.39 -16.36 8.33
C TYR A 71 -7.83 -17.44 7.33
N LEU A 72 -7.42 -17.38 6.07
CA LEU A 72 -7.70 -18.41 5.06
C LEU A 72 -7.06 -19.77 5.45
N GLY A 73 -6.01 -19.74 6.25
CA GLY A 73 -5.30 -20.92 6.74
C GLY A 73 -4.08 -21.31 5.88
N ALA A 74 -3.07 -21.88 6.55
CA ALA A 74 -1.75 -22.10 5.95
C ALA A 74 -1.77 -23.04 4.73
N GLU A 75 -2.60 -24.07 4.73
CA GLU A 75 -2.63 -25.05 3.64
C GLU A 75 -3.24 -24.48 2.36
N ARG A 76 -4.31 -23.68 2.47
CA ARG A 76 -4.92 -22.99 1.32
C ARG A 76 -3.95 -21.95 0.73
N LEU A 77 -3.34 -21.12 1.60
CA LEU A 77 -2.33 -20.15 1.19
C LEU A 77 -1.14 -20.81 0.51
N ARG A 78 -0.64 -21.93 1.02
CA ARG A 78 0.40 -22.74 0.41
C ARG A 78 0.01 -23.23 -0.98
N SER A 79 -1.25 -23.68 -1.15
CA SER A 79 -1.75 -24.17 -2.43
C SER A 79 -1.85 -23.07 -3.46
N ILE A 80 -2.32 -21.87 -3.07
CA ILE A 80 -2.37 -20.69 -3.93
C ILE A 80 -0.96 -20.26 -4.34
N LEU A 81 -0.04 -20.11 -3.36
CA LEU A 81 1.34 -19.72 -3.67
C LEU A 81 2.03 -20.75 -4.60
N ARG A 82 1.77 -22.04 -4.41
CA ARG A 82 2.28 -23.08 -5.33
C ARG A 82 1.77 -22.88 -6.75
N ALA A 83 0.49 -22.48 -6.93
CA ALA A 83 -0.05 -22.18 -8.26
C ALA A 83 0.65 -20.98 -8.90
N VAL A 84 0.90 -19.91 -8.13
CA VAL A 84 1.69 -18.74 -8.56
C VAL A 84 3.10 -19.17 -8.97
N MET A 85 3.83 -19.87 -8.11
CA MET A 85 5.22 -20.29 -8.36
C MET A 85 5.35 -21.24 -9.56
N LYS A 86 4.31 -22.02 -9.87
CA LYS A 86 4.29 -22.93 -11.01
C LYS A 86 3.94 -22.22 -12.33
N GLY A 87 3.03 -21.23 -12.25
CA GLY A 87 2.47 -20.58 -13.45
C GLY A 87 3.18 -19.30 -13.87
N CYS A 88 3.77 -18.56 -12.93
CA CYS A 88 4.37 -17.26 -13.18
C CYS A 88 5.91 -17.30 -13.01
N PRO A 89 6.66 -16.45 -13.74
CA PRO A 89 8.13 -16.41 -13.68
C PRO A 89 8.62 -15.67 -12.42
N VAL A 90 8.34 -16.23 -11.24
CA VAL A 90 8.73 -15.67 -9.95
C VAL A 90 10.22 -15.81 -9.74
N THR A 91 10.90 -14.72 -9.39
CA THR A 91 12.35 -14.71 -9.14
C THR A 91 12.67 -15.37 -7.79
N ARG A 92 13.93 -15.83 -7.62
CA ARG A 92 14.36 -16.50 -6.38
C ARG A 92 14.39 -15.54 -5.18
N ASP A 93 14.62 -14.27 -5.43
CA ASP A 93 14.69 -13.17 -4.47
C ASP A 93 13.40 -12.38 -4.36
N ALA A 94 12.31 -12.90 -4.92
CA ALA A 94 11.00 -12.25 -4.85
C ALA A 94 10.58 -11.99 -3.40
N GLU A 95 10.06 -10.79 -3.15
CA GLU A 95 9.36 -10.48 -1.91
C GLU A 95 7.98 -11.14 -1.94
N ILE A 96 7.71 -12.03 -0.99
CA ILE A 96 6.43 -12.73 -0.88
C ILE A 96 5.81 -12.38 0.47
N THR A 97 4.87 -11.42 0.44
CA THR A 97 4.24 -10.85 1.63
C THR A 97 2.93 -11.56 1.96
N LEU A 98 2.69 -11.75 3.25
CA LEU A 98 1.43 -12.17 3.83
C LEU A 98 0.94 -11.13 4.83
N GLU A 99 -0.26 -10.58 4.65
CA GLU A 99 -0.96 -9.84 5.69
C GLU A 99 -1.57 -10.80 6.71
N ALA A 100 -1.48 -10.42 7.98
CA ALA A 100 -1.98 -11.22 9.09
C ALA A 100 -2.50 -10.34 10.23
N ASN A 101 -3.50 -10.84 10.93
CA ASN A 101 -3.89 -10.30 12.22
C ASN A 101 -3.25 -11.10 13.35
N PRO A 102 -2.93 -10.48 14.49
CA PRO A 102 -2.32 -11.17 15.62
C PRO A 102 -3.09 -12.39 16.12
N ASP A 103 -4.43 -12.37 16.08
CA ASP A 103 -5.27 -13.48 16.48
C ASP A 103 -5.14 -14.73 15.58
N SER A 104 -4.69 -14.58 14.34
CA SER A 104 -4.47 -15.67 13.38
C SER A 104 -2.98 -15.99 13.12
N ALA A 105 -2.06 -15.21 13.69
CA ALA A 105 -0.62 -15.33 13.47
C ALA A 105 0.16 -15.89 14.70
N CYS A 106 -0.50 -16.50 15.67
CA CYS A 106 0.14 -17.06 16.86
C CYS A 106 0.59 -18.52 16.69
N ASP A 107 0.07 -19.26 15.71
CA ASP A 107 0.43 -20.68 15.51
C ASP A 107 1.77 -20.81 14.77
N ILE A 108 2.79 -21.19 15.53
CA ILE A 108 4.15 -21.40 14.99
C ILE A 108 4.22 -22.52 13.92
N LYS A 109 3.33 -23.55 13.98
CA LYS A 109 3.32 -24.63 12.98
C LYS A 109 2.78 -24.11 11.65
N ALA A 110 1.69 -23.34 11.69
CA ALA A 110 1.12 -22.66 10.52
C ALA A 110 2.15 -21.71 9.91
N LEU A 111 2.78 -20.85 10.70
CA LEU A 111 3.81 -19.92 10.24
C LEU A 111 5.04 -20.62 9.65
N ARG A 112 5.49 -21.75 10.21
CA ARG A 112 6.57 -22.56 9.62
C ARG A 112 6.16 -23.17 8.28
N THR A 113 4.91 -23.60 8.12
CA THR A 113 4.38 -24.10 6.85
C THR A 113 4.42 -23.01 5.79
N LEU A 114 3.96 -21.81 6.12
CA LEU A 114 3.98 -20.65 5.24
C LEU A 114 5.42 -20.22 4.88
N ARG A 115 6.31 -20.16 5.88
CA ARG A 115 7.72 -19.81 5.64
C ARG A 115 8.41 -20.79 4.71
N ARG A 116 8.16 -22.10 4.88
CA ARG A 116 8.68 -23.16 3.99
C ARG A 116 8.05 -23.15 2.60
N ALA A 117 6.82 -22.66 2.48
CA ALA A 117 6.16 -22.47 1.18
C ALA A 117 6.76 -21.36 0.35
N GLY A 118 7.46 -20.40 0.99
CA GLY A 118 8.12 -19.29 0.31
C GLY A 118 7.78 -17.90 0.84
N PHE A 119 6.76 -17.76 1.70
CA PHE A 119 6.48 -16.46 2.32
C PHE A 119 7.69 -15.97 3.10
N ASN A 120 8.16 -14.74 2.83
CA ASN A 120 9.37 -14.20 3.42
C ASN A 120 9.17 -12.85 4.12
N ARG A 121 8.04 -12.19 3.93
CA ARG A 121 7.61 -10.97 4.62
C ARG A 121 6.24 -11.18 5.27
N LEU A 122 6.07 -10.73 6.52
CA LEU A 122 4.83 -10.78 7.27
C LEU A 122 4.41 -9.36 7.66
N SER A 123 3.20 -8.92 7.31
CA SER A 123 2.63 -7.65 7.75
C SER A 123 1.56 -7.90 8.80
N LEU A 124 1.75 -7.36 10.00
CA LEU A 124 0.87 -7.57 11.14
C LEU A 124 0.03 -6.32 11.41
N GLY A 125 -1.28 -6.43 11.33
CA GLY A 125 -2.22 -5.37 11.68
C GLY A 125 -2.30 -5.17 13.19
N VAL A 126 -1.36 -4.42 13.76
CA VAL A 126 -1.25 -4.13 15.21
C VAL A 126 -2.23 -3.05 15.64
N GLN A 127 -2.26 -1.96 14.91
CA GLN A 127 -3.05 -0.74 15.03
C GLN A 127 -2.72 0.10 16.27
N SER A 128 -2.70 -0.48 17.48
CA SER A 128 -2.34 0.20 18.73
C SER A 128 -1.77 -0.80 19.75
N ALA A 129 -1.00 -0.31 20.71
CA ALA A 129 -0.61 -1.08 21.90
C ALA A 129 -1.62 -0.95 23.07
N ASP A 130 -2.61 -0.08 22.93
CA ASP A 130 -3.66 0.10 23.93
C ASP A 130 -4.88 -0.78 23.59
N ASP A 131 -5.19 -1.74 24.46
CA ASP A 131 -6.31 -2.66 24.27
C ASP A 131 -7.69 -1.96 24.32
N GLY A 132 -7.79 -0.78 24.94
CA GLY A 132 -9.00 0.04 24.95
C GLY A 132 -9.26 0.64 23.55
N LEU A 133 -8.25 1.24 22.95
CA LEU A 133 -8.31 1.75 21.59
C LEU A 133 -8.57 0.65 20.57
N LEU A 134 -7.96 -0.54 20.72
CA LEU A 134 -8.24 -1.69 19.86
C LEU A 134 -9.71 -2.08 19.91
N ARG A 135 -10.31 -2.17 21.08
CA ARG A 135 -11.75 -2.47 21.23
C ARG A 135 -12.63 -1.39 20.60
N ALA A 136 -12.28 -0.11 20.78
CA ALA A 136 -13.06 1.01 20.22
C ALA A 136 -13.19 0.93 18.69
N ILE A 137 -12.16 0.43 18.00
CA ILE A 137 -12.16 0.26 16.53
C ILE A 137 -12.58 -1.15 16.07
N GLY A 138 -13.10 -2.00 16.98
CA GLY A 138 -13.61 -3.34 16.65
C GLY A 138 -12.52 -4.39 16.40
N ARG A 139 -11.30 -4.20 16.96
CA ARG A 139 -10.26 -5.25 16.92
C ARG A 139 -10.51 -6.29 18.01
N ILE A 140 -10.29 -7.56 17.68
CA ILE A 140 -10.53 -8.71 18.58
C ILE A 140 -9.25 -9.19 19.27
N HIS A 141 -8.09 -8.71 18.85
CA HIS A 141 -6.81 -9.07 19.45
C HIS A 141 -6.40 -8.06 20.53
N THR A 142 -5.46 -8.47 21.38
CA THR A 142 -4.78 -7.66 22.38
C THR A 142 -3.32 -7.43 21.99
N PHE A 143 -2.66 -6.43 22.60
CA PHE A 143 -1.23 -6.22 22.38
C PHE A 143 -0.36 -7.39 22.86
N ALA A 144 -0.79 -8.11 23.89
CA ALA A 144 -0.14 -9.36 24.31
C ALA A 144 -0.12 -10.42 23.18
N GLN A 145 -1.18 -10.50 22.38
CA GLN A 145 -1.21 -11.39 21.22
C GLN A 145 -0.29 -10.89 20.08
N VAL A 146 -0.09 -9.59 19.93
CA VAL A 146 0.94 -9.04 19.01
C VAL A 146 2.33 -9.57 19.41
N GLN A 147 2.71 -9.46 20.69
CA GLN A 147 4.00 -9.95 21.19
C GLN A 147 4.17 -11.47 20.96
N GLN A 148 3.11 -12.25 21.18
CA GLN A 148 3.10 -13.68 20.89
C GLN A 148 3.28 -13.98 19.40
N SER A 149 2.60 -13.24 18.52
CA SER A 149 2.68 -13.39 17.06
C SER A 149 4.09 -13.07 16.54
N VAL A 150 4.71 -12.00 17.01
CA VAL A 150 6.10 -11.66 16.66
C VAL A 150 7.05 -12.76 17.10
N THR A 151 6.91 -13.24 18.35
CA THR A 151 7.71 -14.35 18.87
C THR A 151 7.55 -15.62 18.04
N ALA A 152 6.31 -15.96 17.68
CA ALA A 152 6.00 -17.12 16.85
C ALA A 152 6.57 -16.97 15.43
N ALA A 153 6.44 -15.79 14.81
CA ALA A 153 6.98 -15.48 13.49
C ALA A 153 8.51 -15.58 13.47
N ARG A 154 9.20 -15.00 14.45
CA ARG A 154 10.66 -15.13 14.58
C ARG A 154 11.10 -16.59 14.74
N LYS A 155 10.42 -17.37 15.61
CA LYS A 155 10.66 -18.82 15.79
C LYS A 155 10.33 -19.64 14.54
N ALA A 156 9.42 -19.16 13.69
CA ALA A 156 9.12 -19.78 12.40
C ALA A 156 10.13 -19.44 11.31
N GLY A 157 11.02 -18.43 11.53
CA GLY A 157 12.08 -18.01 10.62
C GLY A 157 11.75 -16.80 9.75
N PHE A 158 10.71 -16.04 10.08
CA PHE A 158 10.47 -14.72 9.47
C PHE A 158 11.49 -13.71 10.01
N ARG A 159 12.18 -13.03 9.09
CA ARG A 159 13.17 -11.98 9.37
C ARG A 159 12.78 -10.62 8.82
N ASN A 160 11.66 -10.54 8.12
CA ASN A 160 11.07 -9.31 7.61
C ASN A 160 9.62 -9.25 8.13
N ILE A 161 9.43 -8.47 9.19
CA ILE A 161 8.13 -8.27 9.84
C ILE A 161 7.80 -6.79 9.76
N SER A 162 6.62 -6.49 9.21
CA SER A 162 5.99 -5.18 9.22
C SER A 162 4.95 -5.12 10.32
N MET A 163 4.82 -3.97 10.95
CA MET A 163 3.76 -3.68 11.93
C MET A 163 2.98 -2.45 11.49
N ASP A 164 1.68 -2.62 11.29
CA ASP A 164 0.82 -1.56 10.80
C ASP A 164 0.10 -0.91 11.98
N LEU A 165 0.24 0.42 12.13
CA LEU A 165 -0.29 1.25 13.21
C LEU A 165 -1.27 2.27 12.65
N ILE A 166 -2.22 2.70 13.50
CA ILE A 166 -3.15 3.77 13.18
C ILE A 166 -3.08 4.82 14.29
N TYR A 167 -2.86 6.09 13.90
CA TYR A 167 -3.02 7.23 14.79
C TYR A 167 -4.32 7.99 14.49
N GLY A 168 -4.73 8.86 15.40
CA GLY A 168 -6.00 9.57 15.28
C GLY A 168 -7.22 8.71 15.63
N LEU A 169 -7.04 7.64 16.42
CA LEU A 169 -8.13 6.77 16.86
C LEU A 169 -9.11 7.50 17.80
N PRO A 170 -10.38 7.04 17.92
CA PRO A 170 -11.35 7.64 18.84
C PRO A 170 -10.80 7.73 20.26
N GLY A 171 -10.78 8.93 20.83
CA GLY A 171 -10.29 9.20 22.19
C GLY A 171 -8.79 9.02 22.39
N GLN A 172 -8.01 8.79 21.34
CA GLN A 172 -6.56 8.60 21.45
C GLN A 172 -5.85 9.88 21.89
N THR A 173 -5.03 9.77 22.93
CA THR A 173 -4.15 10.85 23.38
C THR A 173 -2.77 10.74 22.75
N MET A 174 -2.01 11.85 22.78
CA MET A 174 -0.60 11.85 22.34
C MET A 174 0.23 10.84 23.13
N GLN A 175 0.04 10.74 24.46
CA GLN A 175 0.74 9.77 25.29
C GLN A 175 0.49 8.33 24.88
N GLN A 176 -0.76 7.95 24.56
CA GLN A 176 -1.07 6.60 24.08
C GLN A 176 -0.42 6.29 22.73
N TRP A 177 -0.27 7.32 21.87
CA TRP A 177 0.47 7.17 20.61
C TRP A 177 1.97 6.95 20.84
N GLU A 178 2.59 7.75 21.71
CA GLU A 178 4.00 7.61 22.12
C GLU A 178 4.27 6.24 22.73
N ASP A 179 3.41 5.77 23.64
CA ASP A 179 3.51 4.46 24.27
C ASP A 179 3.38 3.33 23.22
N THR A 180 2.47 3.49 22.26
CA THR A 180 2.30 2.53 21.16
C THR A 180 3.57 2.42 20.29
N LEU A 181 4.14 3.56 19.87
CA LEU A 181 5.39 3.56 19.10
C LEU A 181 6.54 2.94 19.88
N SER A 182 6.70 3.31 21.15
CA SER A 182 7.74 2.77 22.02
C SER A 182 7.62 1.24 22.17
N ALA A 183 6.40 0.75 22.42
CA ALA A 183 6.14 -0.67 22.58
C ALA A 183 6.40 -1.46 21.27
N VAL A 184 6.06 -0.90 20.11
CA VAL A 184 6.28 -1.53 18.80
C VAL A 184 7.77 -1.50 18.43
N ILE A 185 8.47 -0.39 18.64
CA ILE A 185 9.92 -0.28 18.41
C ILE A 185 10.68 -1.32 19.25
N ALA A 186 10.26 -1.55 20.51
CA ALA A 186 10.87 -2.56 21.38
C ALA A 186 10.73 -4.01 20.84
N LEU A 187 9.75 -4.29 19.99
CA LEU A 187 9.60 -5.58 19.29
C LEU A 187 10.56 -5.73 18.10
N ALA A 188 11.30 -4.67 17.76
CA ALA A 188 12.33 -4.62 16.73
C ALA A 188 11.88 -5.15 15.35
N PRO A 189 10.73 -4.69 14.79
CA PRO A 189 10.35 -5.04 13.43
C PRO A 189 11.36 -4.48 12.43
N GLU A 190 11.29 -4.91 11.19
CA GLU A 190 12.08 -4.35 10.09
C GLU A 190 11.37 -3.17 9.40
N HIS A 191 10.05 -3.11 9.55
CA HIS A 191 9.20 -2.14 8.87
C HIS A 191 8.04 -1.73 9.79
N ILE A 192 7.63 -0.47 9.75
CA ILE A 192 6.49 0.07 10.49
C ILE A 192 5.67 0.96 9.54
N SER A 193 4.36 0.73 9.52
CA SER A 193 3.41 1.61 8.82
C SER A 193 2.66 2.44 9.86
N CYS A 194 2.54 3.75 9.65
CA CYS A 194 1.79 4.68 10.50
C CYS A 194 0.74 5.38 9.64
N TYR A 195 -0.49 4.91 9.73
CA TYR A 195 -1.62 5.48 8.97
C TYR A 195 -2.43 6.44 9.84
N GLY A 196 -2.77 7.62 9.32
CA GLY A 196 -3.82 8.44 9.92
C GLY A 196 -5.18 7.76 9.74
N LEU A 197 -6.00 7.74 10.79
CA LEU A 197 -7.36 7.22 10.69
C LEU A 197 -8.14 8.03 9.67
N LYS A 198 -8.71 7.36 8.68
CA LYS A 198 -9.62 7.95 7.72
C LYS A 198 -11.04 7.44 7.98
N LEU A 199 -11.97 8.36 8.12
CA LEU A 199 -13.38 8.05 8.30
C LEU A 199 -14.04 7.86 6.92
N GLU A 200 -14.19 6.60 6.50
CA GLU A 200 -14.77 6.28 5.19
C GLU A 200 -16.28 6.09 5.30
N PRO A 201 -17.08 6.79 4.45
CA PRO A 201 -18.54 6.61 4.41
C PRO A 201 -18.93 5.14 4.23
N GLY A 202 -19.96 4.71 4.95
CA GLY A 202 -20.43 3.32 4.95
C GLY A 202 -19.71 2.40 5.92
N THR A 203 -18.72 2.89 6.67
CA THR A 203 -18.11 2.14 7.77
C THR A 203 -18.86 2.40 9.10
N PRO A 204 -18.94 1.41 10.00
CA PRO A 204 -19.59 1.61 11.31
C PRO A 204 -18.99 2.78 12.12
N LEU A 205 -17.70 3.04 11.98
CA LEU A 205 -17.05 4.15 12.67
C LEU A 205 -17.45 5.51 12.09
N TYR A 206 -17.62 5.61 10.77
CA TYR A 206 -18.14 6.81 10.13
C TYR A 206 -19.58 7.12 10.58
N GLU A 207 -20.44 6.09 10.71
CA GLU A 207 -21.81 6.29 11.16
C GLU A 207 -21.87 6.83 12.60
N ARG A 208 -20.93 6.42 13.46
CA ARG A 208 -20.82 6.88 14.86
C ARG A 208 -19.94 8.13 15.04
N ARG A 209 -19.45 8.76 13.99
CA ARG A 209 -18.46 9.86 14.05
C ARG A 209 -18.91 11.08 14.88
N LEU A 210 -20.19 11.29 15.03
CA LEU A 210 -20.73 12.39 15.85
C LEU A 210 -20.84 12.03 17.34
N GLU A 211 -20.75 10.75 17.69
CA GLU A 211 -20.83 10.21 19.04
C GLU A 211 -19.44 10.01 19.65
N GLU A 212 -18.40 9.99 18.81
CA GLU A 212 -17.00 9.74 19.19
C GLU A 212 -16.22 11.06 19.25
N THR A 213 -15.23 11.10 20.13
CA THR A 213 -14.26 12.20 20.18
C THR A 213 -13.00 11.78 19.45
N PHE A 214 -12.63 12.50 18.41
CA PHE A 214 -11.39 12.26 17.66
C PHE A 214 -10.36 13.35 17.97
N PRO A 215 -9.04 13.05 17.93
CA PRO A 215 -8.03 14.09 17.87
C PRO A 215 -8.30 15.03 16.68
N ASP A 216 -8.17 16.33 16.89
CA ASP A 216 -8.29 17.30 15.81
C ASP A 216 -7.11 17.22 14.82
N ASP A 217 -7.18 18.01 13.74
CA ASP A 217 -6.18 17.98 12.69
C ASP A 217 -4.77 18.36 13.21
N ASP A 218 -4.68 19.32 14.14
CA ASP A 218 -3.39 19.73 14.73
C ASP A 218 -2.80 18.61 15.59
N ALA A 219 -3.63 17.96 16.41
CA ALA A 219 -3.19 16.81 17.22
C ALA A 219 -2.77 15.62 16.35
N GLN A 220 -3.47 15.36 15.24
CA GLN A 220 -3.07 14.32 14.29
C GLN A 220 -1.77 14.68 13.56
N ALA A 221 -1.56 15.95 13.21
CA ALA A 221 -0.30 16.42 12.65
C ALA A 221 0.86 16.25 13.63
N ASP A 222 0.65 16.57 14.91
CA ASP A 222 1.66 16.36 15.95
C ASP A 222 1.98 14.86 16.14
N MET A 223 0.96 13.98 16.14
CA MET A 223 1.15 12.51 16.18
C MET A 223 1.99 12.02 14.99
N TYR A 224 1.72 12.52 13.80
CA TYR A 224 2.49 12.17 12.61
C TYR A 224 3.94 12.62 12.70
N LEU A 225 4.19 13.90 13.03
CA LEU A 225 5.55 14.45 13.13
C LEU A 225 6.36 13.78 14.24
N TYR A 226 5.71 13.44 15.36
CA TYR A 226 6.33 12.65 16.41
C TYR A 226 6.75 11.26 15.90
N ALA A 227 5.86 10.56 15.18
CA ALA A 227 6.19 9.26 14.61
C ALA A 227 7.41 9.33 13.68
N VAL A 228 7.47 10.33 12.78
CA VAL A 228 8.62 10.53 11.89
C VAL A 228 9.91 10.67 12.71
N THR A 229 9.89 11.55 13.72
CA THR A 229 11.08 11.81 14.54
C THR A 229 11.49 10.59 15.36
N ALA A 230 10.53 9.95 16.03
CA ALA A 230 10.79 8.79 16.90
C ALA A 230 11.31 7.59 16.10
N LEU A 231 10.73 7.33 14.92
CA LEU A 231 11.14 6.22 14.07
C LEU A 231 12.51 6.45 13.45
N GLU A 232 12.80 7.67 12.98
CA GLU A 232 14.11 8.02 12.43
C GLU A 232 15.22 7.86 13.48
N GLN A 233 14.99 8.32 14.72
CA GLN A 233 15.93 8.15 15.85
C GLN A 233 16.18 6.68 16.18
N ASN A 234 15.27 5.78 15.83
CA ASN A 234 15.38 4.33 16.03
C ASN A 234 15.80 3.56 14.77
N GLY A 235 16.29 4.26 13.72
CA GLY A 235 16.86 3.67 12.52
C GLY A 235 15.84 3.22 11.47
N TYR A 236 14.60 3.72 11.55
CA TYR A 236 13.58 3.51 10.50
C TYR A 236 13.50 4.77 9.63
N GLY A 237 14.02 4.69 8.42
CA GLY A 237 13.90 5.78 7.44
C GLY A 237 12.48 5.85 6.85
N GLN A 238 11.90 7.05 6.80
CA GLN A 238 10.68 7.27 6.06
C GLN A 238 10.96 7.15 4.56
N TYR A 239 10.30 6.22 3.84
CA TYR A 239 10.50 6.07 2.41
C TYR A 239 9.27 6.49 1.58
N GLU A 240 8.11 6.62 2.20
CA GLU A 240 6.91 7.27 1.65
C GLU A 240 6.03 7.79 2.79
N ILE A 241 4.93 8.46 2.47
CA ILE A 241 4.14 9.26 3.40
C ILE A 241 3.73 8.54 4.69
N SER A 242 3.48 7.23 4.66
CA SER A 242 2.99 6.44 5.79
C SER A 242 3.93 5.33 6.25
N ASN A 243 4.97 5.01 5.48
CA ASN A 243 5.77 3.81 5.73
C ASN A 243 7.24 4.12 6.03
N PHE A 244 7.75 3.38 7.02
CA PHE A 244 9.09 3.52 7.58
C PHE A 244 9.78 2.15 7.62
N ALA A 245 11.05 2.08 7.27
CA ALA A 245 11.78 0.83 7.24
C ALA A 245 13.23 0.99 7.69
N LYS A 246 13.82 -0.09 8.20
CA LYS A 246 15.27 -0.21 8.26
C LYS A 246 15.80 -0.32 6.83
N PRO A 247 17.04 0.14 6.55
CA PRO A 247 17.61 0.08 5.20
C PRO A 247 17.50 -1.30 4.56
N GLY A 248 16.91 -1.38 3.36
CA GLY A 248 16.72 -2.62 2.60
C GLY A 248 15.48 -3.44 2.97
N TYR A 249 14.59 -2.90 3.84
CA TYR A 249 13.34 -3.54 4.24
C TYR A 249 12.10 -2.76 3.81
N GLU A 250 12.26 -1.78 2.93
CA GLU A 250 11.16 -1.08 2.28
C GLU A 250 10.26 -2.09 1.56
N SER A 251 8.92 -1.94 1.64
CA SER A 251 8.01 -2.83 0.92
C SER A 251 8.17 -2.67 -0.59
N ARG A 252 8.82 -3.65 -1.22
CA ARG A 252 9.08 -3.65 -2.66
C ARG A 252 7.78 -3.66 -3.47
N HIS A 253 6.74 -4.32 -2.93
CA HIS A 253 5.44 -4.37 -3.59
C HIS A 253 4.73 -3.01 -3.55
N ASN A 254 4.70 -2.34 -2.38
CA ASN A 254 4.08 -1.02 -2.25
C ASN A 254 4.81 0.03 -3.10
N LEU A 255 6.14 -0.04 -3.17
CA LEU A 255 6.93 0.84 -4.04
C LEU A 255 6.58 0.72 -5.52
N LYS A 256 6.04 -0.43 -5.99
CA LYS A 256 5.57 -0.54 -7.37
C LYS A 256 4.41 0.41 -7.67
N TYR A 257 3.48 0.53 -6.75
CA TYR A 257 2.36 1.49 -6.90
C TYR A 257 2.87 2.92 -6.98
N TRP A 258 3.73 3.31 -6.05
CA TRP A 258 4.32 4.65 -6.01
C TRP A 258 5.15 4.99 -7.25
N ARG A 259 5.83 3.99 -7.82
CA ARG A 259 6.67 4.13 -9.01
C ARG A 259 5.94 3.82 -10.32
N MET A 260 4.63 3.65 -10.30
CA MET A 260 3.80 3.32 -11.46
C MET A 260 4.31 2.09 -12.23
N GLN A 261 4.84 1.11 -11.53
CA GLN A 261 5.28 -0.16 -12.11
C GLN A 261 4.11 -1.12 -12.25
N GLU A 262 4.17 -1.99 -13.26
CA GLU A 262 3.11 -2.95 -13.53
C GLU A 262 2.86 -3.91 -12.37
N TYR A 263 1.58 -4.18 -12.14
CA TYR A 263 1.10 -5.21 -11.22
C TYR A 263 -0.18 -5.84 -11.74
N ALA A 264 -0.33 -7.15 -11.49
CA ALA A 264 -1.52 -7.91 -11.83
C ALA A 264 -2.22 -8.39 -10.56
N GLY A 265 -3.49 -8.06 -10.41
CA GLY A 265 -4.35 -8.45 -9.30
C GLY A 265 -5.16 -9.71 -9.60
N PHE A 266 -5.36 -10.54 -8.58
CA PHE A 266 -6.13 -11.77 -8.63
C PHE A 266 -7.15 -11.80 -7.50
N GLY A 267 -8.36 -12.21 -7.80
CA GLY A 267 -9.48 -12.28 -6.85
C GLY A 267 -10.50 -11.15 -7.06
N PRO A 268 -11.71 -11.29 -6.48
CA PRO A 268 -12.76 -10.28 -6.59
C PRO A 268 -12.33 -9.00 -5.87
N GLY A 269 -12.56 -7.84 -6.49
CA GLY A 269 -12.11 -6.54 -5.98
C GLY A 269 -10.63 -6.23 -6.18
N ALA A 270 -9.83 -7.13 -6.77
CA ALA A 270 -8.43 -6.86 -7.07
C ALA A 270 -8.28 -5.91 -8.25
N HIS A 271 -7.39 -4.93 -8.10
CA HIS A 271 -7.00 -3.99 -9.15
C HIS A 271 -5.72 -4.46 -9.85
N SER A 272 -5.54 -4.02 -11.08
CA SER A 272 -4.36 -4.27 -11.91
C SER A 272 -3.99 -3.02 -12.69
N ASP A 273 -2.69 -2.85 -12.95
CA ASP A 273 -2.15 -1.94 -13.95
C ASP A 273 -1.14 -2.77 -14.76
N PHE A 274 -1.63 -3.45 -15.80
CA PHE A 274 -0.90 -4.52 -16.45
C PHE A 274 -1.19 -4.62 -17.94
N GLY A 275 -0.13 -4.68 -18.73
CA GLY A 275 -0.23 -4.83 -20.18
C GLY A 275 -0.85 -3.62 -20.87
N GLY A 276 -0.61 -2.42 -20.35
CA GLY A 276 -1.13 -1.15 -20.89
C GLY A 276 -2.61 -0.91 -20.58
N VAL A 277 -3.17 -1.60 -19.59
CA VAL A 277 -4.56 -1.44 -19.17
C VAL A 277 -4.64 -1.43 -17.64
N ARG A 278 -5.34 -0.44 -17.08
CA ARG A 278 -5.76 -0.44 -15.67
C ARG A 278 -7.16 -1.03 -15.59
N TYR A 279 -7.34 -2.01 -14.72
CA TYR A 279 -8.63 -2.66 -14.54
C TYR A 279 -8.82 -3.19 -13.13
N ALA A 280 -10.09 -3.40 -12.73
CA ALA A 280 -10.45 -4.04 -11.47
C ALA A 280 -11.53 -5.09 -11.67
N TYR A 281 -11.52 -6.13 -10.83
CA TYR A 281 -12.58 -7.13 -10.80
C TYR A 281 -13.74 -6.70 -9.90
N VAL A 282 -14.96 -7.09 -10.27
CA VAL A 282 -16.16 -6.84 -9.46
C VAL A 282 -16.02 -7.48 -8.07
N ARG A 283 -16.53 -6.79 -7.05
CA ARG A 283 -16.58 -7.26 -5.65
C ARG A 283 -17.74 -8.25 -5.45
N ASP A 284 -17.69 -9.40 -6.15
CA ASP A 284 -18.71 -10.46 -6.11
C ASP A 284 -18.05 -11.82 -5.85
N LEU A 285 -18.06 -12.26 -4.58
CA LEU A 285 -17.45 -13.53 -4.16
C LEU A 285 -18.15 -14.73 -4.83
N ASP A 286 -19.48 -14.76 -4.81
CA ASP A 286 -20.23 -15.93 -5.32
C ASP A 286 -20.14 -16.04 -6.83
N GLY A 287 -20.20 -14.92 -7.55
CA GLY A 287 -19.94 -14.88 -9.00
C GLY A 287 -18.52 -15.33 -9.34
N TYR A 288 -17.53 -14.89 -8.58
CA TYR A 288 -16.13 -15.28 -8.76
C TYR A 288 -15.93 -16.79 -8.55
N ILE A 289 -16.48 -17.37 -7.48
CA ILE A 289 -16.45 -18.82 -7.22
C ILE A 289 -17.10 -19.58 -8.38
N GLY A 290 -18.20 -19.05 -8.91
CA GLY A 290 -18.90 -19.60 -10.08
C GLY A 290 -18.16 -19.44 -11.42
N GLY A 291 -16.95 -18.85 -11.42
CA GLY A 291 -16.11 -18.71 -12.62
C GLY A 291 -16.36 -17.42 -13.43
N ARG A 292 -17.11 -16.46 -12.89
CA ARG A 292 -17.36 -15.17 -13.56
C ARG A 292 -16.23 -14.19 -13.24
N LEU A 293 -15.34 -13.93 -14.20
CA LEU A 293 -14.30 -12.90 -14.12
C LEU A 293 -14.80 -11.61 -14.79
N ILE A 294 -15.60 -10.83 -14.09
CA ILE A 294 -16.21 -9.60 -14.59
C ILE A 294 -15.37 -8.42 -14.13
N LEU A 295 -15.05 -7.51 -15.07
CA LEU A 295 -14.38 -6.25 -14.75
C LEU A 295 -15.42 -5.21 -14.28
N SER A 296 -15.14 -4.51 -13.19
CA SER A 296 -15.92 -3.35 -12.72
C SER A 296 -15.51 -2.08 -13.45
N GLU A 297 -14.24 -2.00 -13.83
CA GLU A 297 -13.64 -0.89 -14.57
C GLU A 297 -12.51 -1.40 -15.46
N SER A 298 -12.28 -0.72 -16.58
CA SER A 298 -11.15 -0.98 -17.48
C SER A 298 -10.83 0.29 -18.26
N GLU A 299 -9.60 0.75 -18.18
CA GLU A 299 -9.11 1.97 -18.84
C GLU A 299 -7.74 1.73 -19.49
N SER A 300 -7.58 2.12 -20.75
CA SER A 300 -6.29 1.97 -21.44
C SER A 300 -5.32 3.08 -21.03
N ASP A 301 -4.00 2.82 -21.09
CA ASP A 301 -2.96 3.80 -20.82
C ASP A 301 -3.08 5.06 -21.67
N ALA A 302 -3.62 4.97 -22.87
CA ALA A 302 -3.80 6.11 -23.76
C ALA A 302 -4.80 7.16 -23.21
N THR A 303 -5.68 6.78 -22.31
CA THR A 303 -6.69 7.66 -21.68
C THR A 303 -6.30 8.10 -20.28
N LEU A 304 -5.32 7.45 -19.66
CA LEU A 304 -4.83 7.79 -18.33
C LEU A 304 -3.92 9.02 -18.35
N ALA A 305 -4.15 9.94 -17.43
CA ALA A 305 -3.33 11.13 -17.24
C ALA A 305 -2.04 10.79 -16.44
N ARG A 306 -1.17 9.97 -17.03
CA ARG A 306 0.03 9.42 -16.38
C ARG A 306 1.00 10.49 -15.86
N ASP A 307 1.05 11.65 -16.46
CA ASP A 307 1.90 12.76 -16.01
C ASP A 307 1.41 13.37 -14.69
N TYR A 308 0.09 13.56 -14.52
CA TYR A 308 -0.50 13.99 -13.25
C TYR A 308 -0.35 12.92 -12.19
N GLU A 309 -0.62 11.66 -12.54
CA GLU A 309 -0.44 10.53 -11.64
C GLU A 309 1.01 10.41 -11.15
N TYR A 310 2.01 10.62 -12.03
CA TYR A 310 3.42 10.65 -11.64
C TYR A 310 3.71 11.74 -10.63
N VAL A 311 3.20 12.96 -10.82
CA VAL A 311 3.37 14.07 -9.86
C VAL A 311 2.76 13.69 -8.51
N MET A 312 1.50 13.19 -8.53
CA MET A 312 0.77 12.81 -7.32
C MET A 312 1.48 11.70 -6.52
N LEU A 313 1.96 10.66 -7.19
CA LEU A 313 2.56 9.49 -6.53
C LEU A 313 4.01 9.77 -6.09
N SER A 314 4.82 10.39 -6.95
CA SER A 314 6.23 10.65 -6.65
C SER A 314 6.39 11.60 -5.46
N LEU A 315 5.57 12.65 -5.36
CA LEU A 315 5.63 13.61 -4.24
C LEU A 315 5.16 13.02 -2.90
N ARG A 316 4.60 11.82 -2.87
CA ARG A 316 4.29 11.09 -1.63
C ARG A 316 5.40 10.12 -1.23
N THR A 317 6.52 10.09 -1.94
CA THR A 317 7.69 9.29 -1.61
C THR A 317 8.86 10.16 -1.15
N ALA A 318 9.79 9.57 -0.41
CA ALA A 318 11.05 10.22 -0.05
C ALA A 318 12.01 10.39 -1.25
N GLU A 319 11.81 9.65 -2.34
CA GLU A 319 12.54 9.81 -3.59
C GLU A 319 12.13 11.12 -4.28
N GLY A 320 10.83 11.45 -4.22
CA GLY A 320 10.28 12.64 -4.82
C GLY A 320 10.16 12.55 -6.35
N ILE A 321 9.99 13.71 -6.98
CA ILE A 321 9.83 13.85 -8.41
C ILE A 321 11.19 14.08 -9.07
N ASP A 322 11.54 13.23 -10.06
CA ASP A 322 12.71 13.41 -10.91
C ASP A 322 12.35 14.32 -12.08
N ARG A 323 13.00 15.49 -12.14
CA ARG A 323 12.77 16.50 -13.20
C ARG A 323 13.09 15.96 -14.59
N ARG A 324 14.26 15.30 -14.74
CA ARG A 324 14.71 14.79 -16.04
C ARG A 324 13.80 13.69 -16.54
N TYR A 325 13.41 12.77 -15.66
CA TYR A 325 12.46 11.72 -15.99
C TYR A 325 11.13 12.31 -16.45
N PHE A 326 10.58 13.28 -15.69
CA PHE A 326 9.33 13.95 -16.04
C PHE A 326 9.41 14.61 -17.43
N GLU A 327 10.42 15.44 -17.68
CA GLU A 327 10.58 16.16 -18.94
C GLU A 327 10.77 15.22 -20.13
N THR A 328 11.53 14.14 -19.98
CA THR A 328 11.82 13.20 -21.08
C THR A 328 10.67 12.24 -21.35
N THR A 329 9.99 11.76 -20.32
CA THR A 329 8.91 10.79 -20.43
C THR A 329 7.61 11.42 -20.89
N TYR A 330 7.22 12.53 -20.26
CA TYR A 330 5.94 13.19 -20.56
C TYR A 330 6.06 14.33 -21.55
N ARG A 331 7.27 14.70 -21.97
CA ARG A 331 7.57 15.77 -22.96
C ARG A 331 6.93 17.11 -22.56
N GLN A 332 7.00 17.42 -21.28
CA GLN A 332 6.50 18.65 -20.68
C GLN A 332 7.63 19.37 -19.95
N ARG A 333 7.52 20.71 -19.84
CA ARG A 333 8.49 21.50 -19.07
C ARG A 333 8.16 21.39 -17.59
N PHE A 334 9.16 21.16 -16.77
CA PHE A 334 9.05 21.09 -15.32
C PHE A 334 8.95 22.48 -14.65
N GLN A 335 9.41 23.54 -15.34
CA GLN A 335 9.54 24.89 -14.80
C GLN A 335 8.31 25.43 -14.04
N PRO A 336 7.05 25.30 -14.51
CA PRO A 336 5.91 25.85 -13.77
C PRO A 336 5.72 25.23 -12.39
N MET A 337 6.03 23.96 -12.24
CA MET A 337 6.04 23.29 -10.94
C MET A 337 7.23 23.74 -10.09
N GLU A 338 8.40 23.92 -10.70
CA GLU A 338 9.61 24.34 -10.00
C GLU A 338 9.45 25.71 -9.35
N GLU A 339 8.77 26.64 -9.99
CA GLU A 339 8.48 27.98 -9.45
C GLU A 339 7.66 27.90 -8.15
N LEU A 340 6.69 26.99 -8.07
CA LEU A 340 5.91 26.73 -6.86
C LEU A 340 6.72 25.97 -5.81
N LEU A 341 7.50 24.96 -6.23
CA LEU A 341 8.33 24.16 -5.32
C LEU A 341 9.38 24.99 -4.62
N VAL A 342 9.94 26.03 -5.28
CA VAL A 342 10.84 27.01 -4.63
C VAL A 342 10.11 27.80 -3.52
N GLN A 343 8.86 28.17 -3.72
CA GLN A 343 8.06 28.83 -2.67
C GLN A 343 7.79 27.88 -1.50
N TYR A 344 7.47 26.62 -1.79
CA TYR A 344 7.28 25.59 -0.76
C TYR A 344 8.60 25.25 -0.02
N GLU A 345 9.75 25.32 -0.68
CA GLU A 345 11.07 25.19 -0.04
C GLU A 345 11.29 26.31 1.00
N GLN A 346 10.98 27.56 0.63
CA GLN A 346 11.07 28.71 1.55
C GLN A 346 10.12 28.55 2.77
N ALA A 347 8.98 27.88 2.57
CA ALA A 347 8.03 27.56 3.63
C ALA A 347 8.41 26.31 4.45
N GLY A 348 9.50 25.61 4.10
CA GLY A 348 9.93 24.38 4.76
C GLY A 348 9.06 23.14 4.44
N LEU A 349 8.28 23.19 3.36
CA LEU A 349 7.37 22.13 2.93
C LEU A 349 7.95 21.21 1.84
N ALA A 350 8.93 21.70 1.08
CA ALA A 350 9.65 20.95 0.07
C ALA A 350 11.17 21.12 0.23
N CYS A 351 11.93 20.22 -0.37
CA CYS A 351 13.38 20.35 -0.46
C CYS A 351 13.90 19.76 -1.78
N ARG A 352 15.06 20.26 -2.23
CA ARG A 352 15.73 19.76 -3.42
C ARG A 352 16.33 18.38 -3.17
N THR A 353 16.31 17.55 -4.20
CA THR A 353 17.08 16.31 -4.30
C THR A 353 18.15 16.45 -5.37
N GLU A 354 19.01 15.45 -5.55
CA GLU A 354 19.99 15.44 -6.64
C GLU A 354 19.33 15.60 -8.03
N ASN A 355 18.17 14.99 -8.22
CA ASN A 355 17.51 14.92 -9.53
C ASN A 355 16.21 15.74 -9.63
N GLY A 356 15.78 16.38 -8.55
CA GLY A 356 14.52 17.12 -8.56
C GLY A 356 14.07 17.62 -7.19
N TRP A 357 12.89 17.18 -6.74
CA TRP A 357 12.23 17.70 -5.55
C TRP A 357 11.47 16.62 -4.77
N ARG A 358 11.45 16.76 -3.46
CA ARG A 358 10.58 15.95 -2.58
C ARG A 358 9.90 16.82 -1.54
N LEU A 359 8.83 16.35 -0.95
CA LEU A 359 8.23 16.99 0.21
C LEU A 359 9.00 16.66 1.50
N THR A 360 8.96 17.58 2.45
CA THR A 360 9.40 17.34 3.82
C THR A 360 8.29 16.62 4.60
N PRO A 361 8.54 16.09 5.82
CA PRO A 361 7.47 15.57 6.68
C PRO A 361 6.33 16.59 6.92
N ARG A 362 6.65 17.89 7.06
CA ARG A 362 5.63 18.96 7.13
C ARG A 362 4.89 19.14 5.81
N GLY A 363 5.58 18.98 4.68
CA GLY A 363 4.97 19.03 3.36
C GLY A 363 4.02 17.84 3.11
N PHE A 364 4.31 16.67 3.67
CA PHE A 364 3.40 15.52 3.57
C PHE A 364 2.04 15.78 4.23
N LEU A 365 1.97 16.52 5.35
CA LEU A 365 0.73 16.89 6.01
C LEU A 365 -0.23 17.69 5.11
N VAL A 366 0.32 18.48 4.20
CA VAL A 366 -0.44 19.33 3.25
C VAL A 366 -0.23 18.90 1.80
N SER A 367 0.21 17.66 1.58
CA SER A 367 0.59 17.16 0.25
C SER A 367 -0.53 17.27 -0.78
N ASN A 368 -1.78 17.05 -0.39
CA ASN A 368 -2.90 17.16 -1.32
C ASN A 368 -3.03 18.58 -1.91
N SER A 369 -2.92 19.63 -1.07
CA SER A 369 -2.97 21.01 -1.53
C SER A 369 -1.78 21.38 -2.42
N ILE A 370 -0.58 20.88 -2.07
CA ILE A 370 0.63 21.09 -2.90
C ILE A 370 0.47 20.41 -4.25
N ILE A 371 0.06 19.14 -4.29
CA ILE A 371 -0.12 18.36 -5.52
C ILE A 371 -1.14 19.04 -6.43
N VAL A 372 -2.31 19.44 -5.93
CA VAL A 372 -3.32 20.14 -6.72
C VAL A 372 -2.76 21.44 -7.33
N ALA A 373 -2.03 22.23 -6.56
CA ALA A 373 -1.43 23.46 -7.08
C ALA A 373 -0.41 23.20 -8.21
N LEU A 374 0.38 22.13 -8.10
CA LEU A 374 1.34 21.72 -9.13
C LEU A 374 0.64 21.18 -10.39
N GLU A 375 -0.42 20.42 -10.22
CA GLU A 375 -1.26 19.92 -11.32
C GLU A 375 -1.96 21.06 -12.06
N ASP A 376 -2.47 22.07 -11.34
CA ASP A 376 -3.05 23.26 -11.93
C ASP A 376 -2.03 24.05 -12.76
N ALA A 377 -0.79 24.17 -12.27
CA ALA A 377 0.28 24.83 -13.02
C ALA A 377 0.60 24.08 -14.33
N LEU A 378 0.60 22.75 -14.30
CA LEU A 378 0.76 21.91 -15.50
C LEU A 378 -0.42 22.05 -16.46
N ALA A 379 -1.65 22.05 -15.96
CA ALA A 379 -2.86 22.23 -16.76
C ALA A 379 -2.85 23.58 -17.50
N GLN A 380 -2.50 24.65 -16.79
CA GLN A 380 -2.36 25.99 -17.40
C GLN A 380 -1.28 26.02 -18.48
N GLN A 381 -0.15 25.32 -18.26
CA GLN A 381 0.90 25.23 -19.30
C GLN A 381 0.39 24.51 -20.55
N LYS A 382 -0.32 23.38 -20.40
CA LYS A 382 -0.91 22.63 -21.52
C LYS A 382 -1.87 23.53 -22.31
N LEU A 383 -2.77 24.20 -21.62
CA LEU A 383 -3.76 25.09 -22.22
C LEU A 383 -3.09 26.22 -23.02
N ARG A 384 -2.07 26.90 -22.47
CA ARG A 384 -1.30 27.93 -23.16
C ARG A 384 -0.62 27.39 -24.42
N ARG A 385 -0.10 26.17 -24.35
CA ARG A 385 0.55 25.51 -25.50
C ARG A 385 -0.48 25.21 -26.60
N GLU A 386 -1.64 24.70 -26.27
CA GLU A 386 -2.73 24.42 -27.20
C GLU A 386 -3.22 25.71 -27.87
N GLN A 387 -3.41 26.78 -27.12
CA GLN A 387 -3.78 28.10 -27.64
C GLN A 387 -2.71 28.67 -28.58
N ALA A 388 -1.42 28.53 -28.26
CA ALA A 388 -0.33 28.97 -29.11
C ALA A 388 -0.26 28.17 -30.43
N VAL A 389 -0.53 26.87 -30.39
CA VAL A 389 -0.64 26.05 -31.60
C VAL A 389 -1.84 26.47 -32.44
N ALA A 390 -3.01 26.67 -31.83
CA ALA A 390 -4.23 27.08 -32.52
C ALA A 390 -4.12 28.49 -33.18
N SER A 391 -3.35 29.39 -32.56
CA SER A 391 -3.12 30.75 -33.08
C SER A 391 -1.99 30.83 -34.11
N GLY A 392 -1.34 29.72 -34.48
CA GLY A 392 -0.22 29.69 -35.44
C GLY A 392 1.09 30.32 -34.92
N ASN A 393 1.15 30.65 -33.62
CA ASN A 393 2.31 31.28 -32.97
C ASN A 393 3.32 30.27 -32.40
N TYR A 394 3.25 28.99 -32.81
CA TYR A 394 4.14 27.97 -32.32
C TYR A 394 5.40 27.86 -33.18
N ARG A 395 6.55 28.35 -32.69
CA ARG A 395 7.85 27.92 -33.21
C ARG A 395 8.25 26.64 -32.50
N VAL A 396 8.33 25.53 -33.23
CA VAL A 396 8.95 24.28 -32.74
C VAL A 396 10.42 24.64 -32.45
N ILE A 397 10.79 24.61 -31.18
CA ILE A 397 12.20 24.68 -30.72
C ILE A 397 12.65 23.26 -30.45
#